data_1d800d1d76b0ec73aa33c2c90d75f3bd
#
_entry.id   1d800d1d76b0ec73aa33c2c90d75f3bd
#
_cell.length_a   1.000
_cell.length_b   1.000
_cell.length_c   1.000
_cell.angle_alpha   90.00
_cell.angle_beta   90.00
_cell.angle_gamma   90.00
#
_symmetry.space_group_name_H-M   'P 1'
#
loop_
_entity.id
_entity.type
_entity.pdbx_description
1 polymer ?
#
loop_
_entity_poly.entity_id
_entity_poly.type
_entity_poly.pdbx_seq_one_letter_code
_entity_poly.pdbx_strand_id
1 'polypeptide(L)'
;GVVVPTKLAYETMESLKEFYGQGIDTTDIVKSELVYSSKLTVDNAFGAEQVDAIALAIKQIKVGKGFIVGDMPGIGKGRICAGIMRYAKQQGKIPVFISAMATLFSDIYRDIENIGMLESGGKFPVPFILNDGENASIQRGTGEDSKTIFRPLTTKKTVQLCVDNTTGELPKGY
;
A
#
# COMPACT_ATOMS: atom_id res chain seq x y z
N GLY A 1 9.84 11.61 -23.35
CA GLY A 1 8.50 11.12 -23.06
C GLY A 1 8.54 9.61 -22.87
N VAL A 2 7.92 9.10 -21.83
CA VAL A 2 7.81 7.65 -21.64
C VAL A 2 6.71 7.13 -22.54
N VAL A 3 7.05 6.14 -23.34
CA VAL A 3 6.09 5.48 -24.20
C VAL A 3 5.29 4.49 -23.36
N VAL A 4 4.13 4.92 -22.88
CA VAL A 4 3.12 3.97 -22.38
C VAL A 4 2.60 3.21 -23.59
N PRO A 5 2.53 1.86 -23.56
CA PRO A 5 1.91 1.12 -24.66
C PRO A 5 0.52 1.67 -24.94
N THR A 6 0.26 2.06 -26.18
CA THR A 6 -0.97 2.74 -26.60
C THR A 6 -2.23 1.97 -26.17
N LYS A 7 -2.18 0.64 -26.23
CA LYS A 7 -3.27 -0.22 -25.78
C LYS A 7 -3.55 -0.09 -24.28
N LEU A 8 -2.50 -0.04 -23.44
CA LEU A 8 -2.64 0.10 -21.99
C LEU A 8 -3.25 1.47 -21.63
N ALA A 9 -2.75 2.53 -22.26
CA ALA A 9 -3.31 3.88 -22.09
C ALA A 9 -4.80 3.94 -22.50
N TYR A 10 -5.15 3.34 -23.63
CA TYR A 10 -6.52 3.28 -24.10
C TYR A 10 -7.43 2.52 -23.12
N GLU A 11 -7.05 1.32 -22.70
CA GLU A 11 -7.83 0.51 -21.75
C GLU A 11 -8.00 1.20 -20.39
N THR A 12 -6.98 1.91 -19.91
CA THR A 12 -7.08 2.72 -18.70
C THR A 12 -8.09 3.85 -18.85
N MET A 13 -8.03 4.58 -19.97
CA MET A 13 -8.98 5.66 -20.27
C MET A 13 -10.41 5.16 -20.41
N GLU A 14 -10.62 4.04 -21.09
CA GLU A 14 -11.97 3.45 -21.22
C GLU A 14 -12.52 3.00 -19.85
N SER A 15 -11.67 2.43 -19.01
CA SER A 15 -12.06 2.03 -17.66
C SER A 15 -12.42 3.22 -16.77
N LEU A 16 -11.73 4.37 -16.93
CA LEU A 16 -12.07 5.61 -16.23
C LEU A 16 -13.33 6.24 -16.79
N LYS A 17 -13.52 6.25 -18.12
CA LYS A 17 -14.77 6.73 -18.76
C LYS A 17 -15.99 5.97 -18.26
N GLU A 18 -15.86 4.69 -17.95
CA GLU A 18 -16.96 3.90 -17.38
C GLU A 18 -17.39 4.44 -16.00
N PHE A 19 -16.45 4.87 -15.14
CA PHE A 19 -16.79 5.54 -13.89
C PHE A 19 -17.42 6.92 -14.15
N TYR A 20 -16.73 7.79 -14.84
CA TYR A 20 -17.19 9.16 -15.09
C TYR A 20 -18.46 9.24 -15.92
N GLY A 21 -18.63 8.33 -16.88
CA GLY A 21 -19.87 8.23 -17.69
C GLY A 21 -21.10 7.81 -16.87
N GLN A 22 -20.90 7.16 -15.73
CA GLN A 22 -21.95 6.83 -14.77
C GLN A 22 -22.11 7.91 -13.67
N GLY A 23 -21.36 9.01 -13.76
CA GLY A 23 -21.36 10.05 -12.73
C GLY A 23 -20.67 9.61 -11.42
N ILE A 24 -19.83 8.57 -11.48
CA ILE A 24 -19.11 8.07 -10.30
C ILE A 24 -17.80 8.85 -10.16
N ASP A 25 -17.61 9.46 -9.00
CA ASP A 25 -16.37 10.11 -8.61
C ASP A 25 -15.42 9.09 -7.96
N THR A 26 -14.24 8.91 -8.51
CA THR A 26 -13.22 8.00 -7.99
C THR A 26 -12.78 8.37 -6.58
N THR A 27 -12.82 9.65 -6.22
CA THR A 27 -12.56 10.13 -4.85
C THR A 27 -13.59 9.59 -3.86
N ASP A 28 -14.87 9.51 -4.25
CA ASP A 28 -15.91 8.92 -3.41
C ASP A 28 -15.70 7.42 -3.20
N ILE A 29 -15.24 6.72 -4.24
CA ILE A 29 -14.86 5.30 -4.11
C ILE A 29 -13.73 5.16 -3.11
N VAL A 30 -12.63 5.89 -3.30
CA VAL A 30 -11.46 5.79 -2.42
C VAL A 30 -11.81 6.19 -0.99
N LYS A 31 -12.58 7.26 -0.81
CA LYS A 31 -13.06 7.69 0.50
C LYS A 31 -13.83 6.57 1.22
N SER A 32 -14.79 5.97 0.55
CA SER A 32 -15.66 4.94 1.15
C SER A 32 -14.92 3.63 1.40
N GLU A 33 -14.15 3.15 0.43
CA GLU A 33 -13.47 1.84 0.50
C GLU A 33 -12.26 1.85 1.45
N LEU A 34 -11.56 2.97 1.56
CA LEU A 34 -10.46 3.15 2.50
C LEU A 34 -10.91 3.72 3.85
N VAL A 35 -12.20 4.01 4.00
CA VAL A 35 -12.81 4.56 5.22
C VAL A 35 -12.11 5.86 5.66
N TYR A 36 -12.08 6.85 4.76
CA TYR A 36 -11.66 8.21 5.10
C TYR A 36 -12.85 9.06 5.57
N SER A 37 -12.61 9.97 6.50
CA SER A 37 -13.64 10.83 7.09
C SER A 37 -14.21 11.86 6.11
N SER A 38 -13.41 12.30 5.13
CA SER A 38 -13.80 13.31 4.14
C SER A 38 -13.04 13.17 2.83
N LYS A 39 -13.54 13.82 1.75
CA LYS A 39 -12.79 13.95 0.48
C LYS A 39 -11.48 14.71 0.69
N LEU A 40 -11.49 15.77 1.49
CA LEU A 40 -10.29 16.54 1.80
C LEU A 40 -9.18 15.67 2.41
N THR A 41 -9.53 14.68 3.23
CA THR A 41 -8.55 13.73 3.76
C THR A 41 -7.96 12.85 2.66
N VAL A 42 -8.76 12.43 1.67
CA VAL A 42 -8.28 11.69 0.48
C VAL A 42 -7.34 12.56 -0.34
N ASP A 43 -7.72 13.81 -0.63
CA ASP A 43 -6.93 14.75 -1.43
C ASP A 43 -5.58 15.11 -0.77
N ASN A 44 -5.55 15.12 0.57
CA ASN A 44 -4.31 15.30 1.32
C ASN A 44 -3.40 14.05 1.30
N ALA A 45 -3.99 12.86 1.19
CA ALA A 45 -3.27 11.60 1.17
C ALA A 45 -2.74 11.23 -0.21
N PHE A 46 -3.48 11.57 -1.28
CA PHE A 46 -3.22 11.11 -2.64
C PHE A 46 -3.36 12.22 -3.68
N GLY A 47 -2.54 12.17 -4.72
CA GLY A 47 -2.78 12.94 -5.94
C GLY A 47 -3.92 12.33 -6.78
N ALA A 48 -4.48 13.11 -7.70
CA ALA A 48 -5.63 12.68 -8.52
C ALA A 48 -5.37 11.37 -9.28
N GLU A 49 -4.20 11.24 -9.91
CA GLU A 49 -3.83 10.02 -10.65
C GLU A 49 -3.68 8.81 -9.70
N GLN A 50 -3.28 9.04 -8.46
CA GLN A 50 -3.19 7.97 -7.46
C GLN A 50 -4.58 7.53 -7.00
N VAL A 51 -5.52 8.47 -6.86
CA VAL A 51 -6.93 8.18 -6.55
C VAL A 51 -7.55 7.32 -7.65
N ASP A 52 -7.37 7.70 -8.91
CA ASP A 52 -7.86 6.94 -10.06
C ASP A 52 -7.27 5.53 -10.10
N ALA A 53 -5.96 5.40 -9.91
CA ALA A 53 -5.28 4.11 -9.89
C ALA A 53 -5.79 3.20 -8.74
N ILE A 54 -6.02 3.76 -7.55
CA ILE A 54 -6.56 3.03 -6.40
C ILE A 54 -8.00 2.58 -6.69
N ALA A 55 -8.86 3.45 -7.23
CA ALA A 55 -10.24 3.12 -7.57
C ALA A 55 -10.31 1.98 -8.61
N LEU A 56 -9.49 2.05 -9.67
CA LEU A 56 -9.38 1.00 -10.68
C LEU A 56 -8.86 -0.32 -10.08
N ALA A 57 -7.83 -0.26 -9.23
CA ALA A 57 -7.29 -1.43 -8.55
C ALA A 57 -8.35 -2.11 -7.67
N ILE A 58 -9.09 -1.35 -6.89
CA ILE A 58 -10.18 -1.86 -6.05
C ILE A 58 -11.26 -2.54 -6.90
N LYS A 59 -11.64 -1.92 -8.04
CA LYS A 59 -12.60 -2.52 -8.99
C LYS A 59 -12.12 -3.91 -9.45
N GLN A 60 -10.85 -4.04 -9.82
CA GLN A 60 -10.29 -5.33 -10.26
C GLN A 60 -10.19 -6.36 -9.12
N ILE A 61 -9.78 -5.92 -7.94
CA ILE A 61 -9.69 -6.79 -6.74
C ILE A 61 -11.06 -7.36 -6.38
N LYS A 62 -12.13 -6.57 -6.45
CA LYS A 62 -13.51 -7.01 -6.15
C LYS A 62 -13.99 -8.14 -7.06
N VAL A 63 -13.47 -8.22 -8.27
CA VAL A 63 -13.79 -9.31 -9.21
C VAL A 63 -12.70 -10.39 -9.26
N GLY A 64 -11.82 -10.42 -8.26
CA GLY A 64 -10.78 -11.45 -8.13
C GLY A 64 -9.62 -11.34 -9.12
N LYS A 65 -9.39 -10.15 -9.67
CA LYS A 65 -8.31 -9.89 -10.63
C LYS A 65 -7.16 -9.12 -9.99
N GLY A 66 -5.98 -9.22 -10.59
CA GLY A 66 -4.84 -8.37 -10.26
C GLY A 66 -4.90 -7.01 -10.94
N PHE A 67 -4.02 -6.09 -10.52
CA PHE A 67 -3.85 -4.77 -11.12
C PHE A 67 -2.37 -4.44 -11.27
N ILE A 68 -2.00 -3.87 -12.41
CA ILE A 68 -0.61 -3.47 -12.69
C ILE A 68 -0.56 -1.93 -12.77
N VAL A 69 0.29 -1.34 -11.93
CA VAL A 69 0.61 0.09 -11.99
C VAL A 69 1.84 0.27 -12.87
N GLY A 70 1.61 0.55 -14.15
CA GLY A 70 2.65 0.70 -15.19
C GLY A 70 3.24 2.09 -15.30
N ASP A 71 3.01 2.97 -14.35
CA ASP A 71 3.42 4.36 -14.39
C ASP A 71 4.93 4.57 -14.25
N MET A 72 5.38 5.77 -14.61
CA MET A 72 6.79 6.17 -14.50
C MET A 72 7.31 6.12 -13.06
N PRO A 73 8.62 5.94 -12.87
CA PRO A 73 9.25 6.23 -11.58
C PRO A 73 8.96 7.68 -11.14
N GLY A 74 8.73 7.88 -9.84
CA GLY A 74 8.57 9.21 -9.26
C GLY A 74 7.12 9.71 -9.08
N ILE A 75 6.11 9.08 -9.67
CA ILE A 75 4.70 9.49 -9.48
C ILE A 75 4.07 9.04 -8.15
N GLY A 76 4.86 8.44 -7.27
CA GLY A 76 4.37 8.01 -5.95
C GLY A 76 3.63 6.67 -5.95
N LYS A 77 4.11 5.68 -6.73
CA LYS A 77 3.57 4.29 -6.71
C LYS A 77 3.50 3.69 -5.31
N GLY A 78 4.43 4.06 -4.42
CA GLY A 78 4.40 3.65 -3.02
C GLY A 78 3.10 4.05 -2.32
N ARG A 79 2.59 5.25 -2.58
CA ARG A 79 1.30 5.70 -2.02
C ARG A 79 0.12 4.90 -2.58
N ILE A 80 0.14 4.54 -3.86
CA ILE A 80 -0.88 3.66 -4.45
C ILE A 80 -0.85 2.30 -3.74
N CYS A 81 0.35 1.70 -3.58
CA CYS A 81 0.51 0.45 -2.84
C CYS A 81 0.01 0.57 -1.38
N ALA A 82 0.38 1.65 -0.68
CA ALA A 82 -0.09 1.91 0.67
C ALA A 82 -1.62 2.03 0.73
N GLY A 83 -2.24 2.70 -0.24
CA GLY A 83 -3.71 2.79 -0.38
C GLY A 83 -4.36 1.42 -0.53
N ILE A 84 -3.82 0.56 -1.39
CA ILE A 84 -4.31 -0.82 -1.55
C ILE A 84 -4.10 -1.66 -0.27
N MET A 85 -2.98 -1.47 0.44
CA MET A 85 -2.76 -2.12 1.72
C MET A 85 -3.77 -1.67 2.78
N ARG A 86 -4.12 -0.36 2.80
CA ARG A 86 -5.18 0.18 3.66
C ARG A 86 -6.53 -0.46 3.32
N TYR A 87 -6.88 -0.53 2.02
CA TYR A 87 -8.08 -1.22 1.56
C TYR A 87 -8.13 -2.67 2.04
N ALA A 88 -7.06 -3.45 1.83
CA ALA A 88 -6.97 -4.84 2.27
C ALA A 88 -7.22 -4.97 3.78
N LYS A 89 -6.63 -4.07 4.57
CA LYS A 89 -6.84 -4.04 6.03
C LYS A 89 -8.29 -3.74 6.41
N GLN A 90 -8.95 -2.81 5.73
CA GLN A 90 -10.38 -2.52 5.94
C GLN A 90 -11.26 -3.73 5.61
N GLN A 91 -10.82 -4.60 4.70
CA GLN A 91 -11.49 -5.87 4.38
C GLN A 91 -11.09 -7.02 5.34
N GLY A 92 -10.40 -6.74 6.45
CA GLY A 92 -9.94 -7.77 7.40
C GLY A 92 -8.85 -8.69 6.85
N LYS A 93 -8.13 -8.25 5.81
CA LYS A 93 -7.02 -9.01 5.19
C LYS A 93 -5.68 -8.57 5.75
N ILE A 94 -4.70 -9.46 5.69
CA ILE A 94 -3.31 -9.16 6.01
C ILE A 94 -2.62 -8.70 4.71
N PRO A 95 -2.25 -7.41 4.58
CA PRO A 95 -1.51 -6.96 3.41
C PRO A 95 -0.06 -7.46 3.46
N VAL A 96 0.44 -7.93 2.31
CA VAL A 96 1.82 -8.40 2.16
C VAL A 96 2.52 -7.55 1.12
N PHE A 97 3.65 -6.95 1.49
CA PHE A 97 4.51 -6.20 0.59
C PHE A 97 5.75 -7.01 0.24
N ILE A 98 5.98 -7.20 -1.05
CA ILE A 98 7.13 -7.93 -1.59
C ILE A 98 7.94 -6.99 -2.48
N SER A 99 9.25 -6.95 -2.28
CA SER A 99 10.16 -6.14 -3.08
C SER A 99 11.47 -6.88 -3.33
N ALA A 100 12.10 -6.57 -4.48
CA ALA A 100 13.45 -7.03 -4.78
C ALA A 100 14.53 -6.36 -3.90
N MET A 101 14.23 -5.20 -3.32
CA MET A 101 15.17 -4.43 -2.49
C MET A 101 14.57 -4.17 -1.11
N ALA A 102 15.21 -4.66 -0.07
CA ALA A 102 14.77 -4.50 1.31
C ALA A 102 14.76 -3.01 1.77
N THR A 103 15.59 -2.16 1.16
CA THR A 103 15.60 -0.71 1.43
C THR A 103 14.25 -0.04 1.16
N LEU A 104 13.43 -0.59 0.25
CA LEU A 104 12.09 -0.09 -0.04
C LEU A 104 11.09 -0.34 1.10
N PHE A 105 11.45 -1.13 2.12
CA PHE A 105 10.59 -1.31 3.29
C PHE A 105 10.42 -0.01 4.08
N SER A 106 11.47 0.81 4.13
CA SER A 106 11.38 2.14 4.76
C SER A 106 10.50 3.10 3.96
N ASP A 107 10.59 3.04 2.63
CA ASP A 107 9.79 3.88 1.75
C ASP A 107 8.31 3.56 1.82
N ILE A 108 7.95 2.27 1.72
CA ILE A 108 6.53 1.88 1.83
C ILE A 108 5.98 2.17 3.23
N TYR A 109 6.77 1.99 4.28
CA TYR A 109 6.33 2.29 5.64
C TYR A 109 6.07 3.79 5.82
N ARG A 110 6.93 4.66 5.30
CA ARG A 110 6.71 6.11 5.25
C ARG A 110 5.43 6.46 4.47
N ASP A 111 5.17 5.82 3.34
CA ASP A 111 3.95 6.07 2.57
C ASP A 111 2.71 5.61 3.32
N ILE A 112 2.75 4.50 4.06
CA ILE A 112 1.69 4.04 4.96
C ILE A 112 1.42 5.09 6.06
N GLU A 113 2.46 5.67 6.67
CA GLU A 113 2.32 6.75 7.64
C GLU A 113 1.65 7.98 7.01
N ASN A 114 2.13 8.38 5.84
CA ASN A 114 1.67 9.61 5.16
C ASN A 114 0.21 9.56 4.69
N ILE A 115 -0.32 8.38 4.38
CA ILE A 115 -1.73 8.23 4.02
C ILE A 115 -2.65 8.07 5.23
N GLY A 116 -2.12 8.14 6.46
CA GLY A 116 -2.93 8.01 7.67
C GLY A 116 -3.56 6.63 7.83
N MET A 117 -2.83 5.55 7.61
CA MET A 117 -3.37 4.17 7.67
C MET A 117 -4.06 3.82 9.00
N LEU A 118 -3.95 4.67 10.02
CA LEU A 118 -4.48 4.46 11.37
C LEU A 118 -5.24 5.68 11.93
N GLU A 119 -6.04 6.37 11.14
CA GLU A 119 -6.83 7.51 11.61
C GLU A 119 -7.81 7.21 12.76
N SER A 120 -8.08 5.95 13.06
CA SER A 120 -9.02 5.54 14.11
C SER A 120 -8.40 5.35 15.50
N GLY A 121 -7.28 6.02 15.80
CA GLY A 121 -6.66 5.96 17.14
C GLY A 121 -5.91 4.65 17.46
N GLY A 122 -5.77 3.77 16.48
CA GLY A 122 -4.97 2.55 16.60
C GLY A 122 -3.46 2.85 16.50
N LYS A 123 -2.64 1.99 17.09
CA LYS A 123 -1.20 2.01 16.88
C LYS A 123 -0.89 1.63 15.43
N PHE A 124 0.15 2.27 14.84
CA PHE A 124 0.69 1.80 13.57
C PHE A 124 1.00 0.31 13.64
N PRO A 125 0.65 -0.46 12.61
CA PRO A 125 0.95 -1.88 12.62
C PRO A 125 2.45 -2.09 12.74
N VAL A 126 2.87 -2.95 13.63
CA VAL A 126 4.24 -3.43 13.67
C VAL A 126 4.42 -4.37 12.47
N PRO A 127 5.31 -4.07 11.54
CA PRO A 127 5.48 -4.91 10.35
C PRO A 127 6.19 -6.22 10.73
N PHE A 128 5.67 -7.34 10.28
CA PHE A 128 6.35 -8.63 10.37
C PHE A 128 7.33 -8.77 9.20
N ILE A 129 8.62 -8.52 9.46
CA ILE A 129 9.67 -8.48 8.44
C ILE A 129 10.27 -9.88 8.32
N LEU A 130 10.05 -10.53 7.16
CA LEU A 130 10.53 -11.89 6.87
C LEU A 130 11.97 -11.96 6.32
N ASN A 131 12.56 -10.81 5.98
CA ASN A 131 13.95 -10.74 5.56
C ASN A 131 14.88 -10.68 6.77
N ASP A 132 16.06 -11.28 6.66
CA ASP A 132 17.17 -11.06 7.57
C ASP A 132 18.13 -9.98 7.05
N GLY A 133 19.00 -9.51 7.93
CA GLY A 133 20.01 -8.51 7.61
C GLY A 133 19.61 -7.06 7.96
N GLU A 134 20.64 -6.24 8.15
CA GLU A 134 20.45 -4.84 8.59
C GLU A 134 19.68 -3.98 7.57
N ASN A 135 19.84 -4.27 6.28
CA ASN A 135 19.17 -3.55 5.21
C ASN A 135 17.66 -3.75 5.20
N ALA A 136 17.14 -4.77 5.86
CA ALA A 136 15.70 -5.01 5.99
C ALA A 136 15.06 -4.24 7.15
N SER A 137 15.85 -3.52 7.94
CA SER A 137 15.33 -2.67 9.02
C SER A 137 14.59 -1.47 8.44
N ILE A 138 13.47 -1.11 9.06
CA ILE A 138 12.72 0.09 8.69
C ILE A 138 13.33 1.29 9.40
N GLN A 139 13.72 2.27 8.60
CA GLN A 139 14.36 3.51 9.05
C GLN A 139 13.35 4.67 8.94
N ARG A 140 13.44 5.64 9.86
CA ARG A 140 12.77 6.93 9.77
C ARG A 140 13.83 8.02 9.76
N GLY A 141 13.68 8.99 8.84
CA GLY A 141 14.68 10.03 8.60
C GLY A 141 15.67 9.64 7.51
N THR A 142 16.60 10.53 7.20
CA THR A 142 17.63 10.36 6.17
C THR A 142 18.99 10.77 6.69
N GLY A 143 20.06 10.19 6.14
CA GLY A 143 21.42 10.53 6.52
C GLY A 143 21.72 10.26 8.00
N GLU A 144 22.41 11.20 8.66
CA GLU A 144 22.83 11.07 10.09
C GLU A 144 21.65 11.09 11.06
N ASP A 145 20.50 11.65 10.67
CA ASP A 145 19.28 11.67 11.49
C ASP A 145 18.44 10.39 11.35
N SER A 146 18.89 9.42 10.58
CA SER A 146 18.18 8.18 10.38
C SER A 146 18.13 7.34 11.67
N LYS A 147 16.92 6.94 12.06
CA LYS A 147 16.67 6.08 13.22
C LYS A 147 15.98 4.80 12.82
N THR A 148 16.52 3.66 13.22
CA THR A 148 15.85 2.37 13.07
C THR A 148 14.63 2.31 13.97
N ILE A 149 13.43 2.14 13.39
CA ILE A 149 12.16 2.02 14.11
C ILE A 149 11.69 0.58 14.23
N PHE A 150 11.96 -0.25 13.22
CA PHE A 150 11.71 -1.69 13.28
C PHE A 150 12.90 -2.48 12.75
N ARG A 151 13.17 -3.60 13.40
CA ARG A 151 14.20 -4.55 12.96
C ARG A 151 13.57 -5.89 12.63
N PRO A 152 14.08 -6.60 11.63
CA PRO A 152 13.69 -7.98 11.39
C PRO A 152 14.05 -8.84 12.60
N LEU A 153 13.28 -9.87 12.82
CA LEU A 153 13.67 -10.92 13.76
C LEU A 153 14.87 -11.70 13.20
N THR A 154 15.63 -12.34 14.08
CA THR A 154 16.63 -13.31 13.59
C THR A 154 15.94 -14.42 12.84
N THR A 155 16.59 -14.97 11.80
CA THR A 155 16.07 -16.08 10.98
C THR A 155 15.54 -17.22 11.87
N LYS A 156 16.26 -17.58 12.93
CA LYS A 156 15.83 -18.62 13.88
C LYS A 156 14.49 -18.28 14.54
N LYS A 157 14.30 -17.03 15.01
CA LYS A 157 13.04 -16.60 15.63
C LYS A 157 11.91 -16.55 14.63
N THR A 158 12.18 -16.08 13.41
CA THR A 158 11.19 -16.01 12.33
C THR A 158 10.69 -17.41 11.96
N VAL A 159 11.61 -18.36 11.75
CA VAL A 159 11.27 -19.75 11.45
C VAL A 159 10.46 -20.37 12.59
N GLN A 160 10.88 -20.16 13.84
CA GLN A 160 10.16 -20.67 15.01
C GLN A 160 8.71 -20.14 15.06
N LEU A 161 8.52 -18.83 14.89
CA LEU A 161 7.18 -18.24 14.87
C LEU A 161 6.31 -18.76 13.71
N CYS A 162 6.90 -18.99 12.53
CA CYS A 162 6.19 -19.56 11.40
C CYS A 162 5.79 -21.02 11.62
N VAL A 163 6.66 -21.80 12.25
CA VAL A 163 6.41 -23.23 12.57
C VAL A 163 5.35 -23.36 13.67
N ASP A 164 5.42 -22.52 14.71
CA ASP A 164 4.48 -22.55 15.83
C ASP A 164 3.11 -21.98 15.46
N ASN A 165 3.03 -21.25 14.36
CA ASN A 165 1.78 -20.61 13.90
C ASN A 165 0.93 -21.59 13.11
N THR A 166 0.04 -22.29 13.79
CA THR A 166 -0.92 -23.23 13.18
C THR A 166 -2.25 -22.57 12.80
N THR A 167 -2.47 -21.31 13.18
CA THR A 167 -3.75 -20.62 12.97
C THR A 167 -3.82 -19.83 11.66
N GLY A 168 -2.67 -19.57 11.03
CA GLY A 168 -2.57 -18.68 9.84
C GLY A 168 -2.73 -17.20 10.16
N GLU A 169 -2.80 -16.83 11.43
CA GLU A 169 -2.82 -15.44 11.89
C GLU A 169 -1.40 -14.92 12.07
N LEU A 170 -1.24 -13.59 12.07
CA LEU A 170 0.05 -13.00 12.44
C LEU A 170 0.38 -13.33 13.89
N PRO A 171 1.66 -13.53 14.22
CA PRO A 171 2.07 -13.72 15.60
C PRO A 171 1.63 -12.54 16.47
N LYS A 172 1.34 -12.83 17.75
CA LYS A 172 0.88 -11.80 18.69
C LYS A 172 1.88 -10.64 18.79
N GLY A 173 1.39 -9.44 18.53
CA GLY A 173 2.18 -8.21 18.55
C GLY A 173 2.50 -7.62 17.17
N TYR A 174 2.06 -8.28 16.09
CA TYR A 174 2.25 -7.84 14.71
C TYR A 174 0.91 -7.52 14.04
#